data_21b7889dcf4613f0c4793af8b4823a4e
#
_entry.id   21b7889dcf4613f0c4793af8b4823a4e
#
_cell.length_a   1.000
_cell.length_b   1.000
_cell.length_c   1.000
_cell.angle_alpha   90.00
_cell.angle_beta   90.00
_cell.angle_gamma   90.00
#
_symmetry.space_group_name_H-M   'P 1'
#
loop_
_entity.id
_entity.type
_entity.pdbx_description
1 polymer ?
#
loop_
_entity_poly.entity_id
_entity_poly.type
_entity_poly.pdbx_seq_one_letter_code
_entity_poly.pdbx_strand_id
1 'polypeptide(L)'
;YNLNLVKGLNDVAVGLAEQNQPLSLILSANPSNTGADTTEGRQIDLNKIPSCICESSRISCIFGQAHHEKISTMQMCNRNHTPVGFLGAVMGAIAKANVHESIAWVKQFNLFADDFQEIELGFGDINLDEAEENFLSLNRYESLSPSLLDELDDKGYIFPIKYAGRENGIYISKDQTCSHGDFRTIARNRTINKSRRAVRAALLPYVNSPLMVNPSTGFLAPSKITAFKTLIGDILAKMQAAQEISGYAVTIDPNQNVLVDDTLRISYVLVPVGVAVKIYVEEGLSLTANKT
;
A
#
# COMPACT_ATOMS: atom_id res chain seq x y z
N TYR A 1 7.16 14.84 11.25
CA TYR A 1 7.53 13.69 10.40
C TYR A 1 9.05 13.58 10.31
N ASN A 2 9.61 12.43 10.71
CA ASN A 2 11.06 12.22 10.71
C ASN A 2 11.42 11.22 9.60
N LEU A 3 11.93 11.72 8.48
CA LEU A 3 12.31 10.91 7.32
C LEU A 3 13.40 9.87 7.67
N ASN A 4 14.27 10.17 8.61
CA ASN A 4 15.30 9.23 9.07
C ASN A 4 14.70 8.04 9.81
N LEU A 5 13.60 8.26 10.56
CA LEU A 5 12.85 7.18 11.19
C LEU A 5 12.25 6.25 10.13
N VAL A 6 11.64 6.82 9.09
CA VAL A 6 11.05 6.02 7.99
C VAL A 6 12.12 5.20 7.29
N LYS A 7 13.29 5.77 6.99
CA LYS A 7 14.42 5.05 6.39
C LYS A 7 14.91 3.93 7.31
N GLY A 8 15.12 4.20 8.59
CA GLY A 8 15.54 3.18 9.56
C GLY A 8 14.55 2.03 9.70
N LEU A 9 13.24 2.33 9.70
CA LEU A 9 12.20 1.30 9.71
C LEU A 9 12.17 0.49 8.41
N ASN A 10 12.46 1.13 7.26
CA ASN A 10 12.57 0.42 5.99
C ASN A 10 13.73 -0.57 6.02
N ASP A 11 14.89 -0.18 6.52
CA ASP A 11 16.07 -1.05 6.60
C ASP A 11 15.79 -2.29 7.45
N VAL A 12 15.08 -2.12 8.57
CA VAL A 12 14.61 -3.23 9.40
C VAL A 12 13.63 -4.12 8.61
N ALA A 13 12.68 -3.55 7.90
CA ALA A 13 11.70 -4.31 7.12
C ALA A 13 12.34 -5.07 5.94
N VAL A 14 13.38 -4.50 5.34
CA VAL A 14 14.19 -5.16 4.29
C VAL A 14 14.97 -6.32 4.91
N GLY A 15 15.68 -6.11 6.00
CA GLY A 15 16.43 -7.16 6.69
C GLY A 15 15.56 -8.34 7.13
N LEU A 16 14.34 -8.07 7.64
CA LEU A 16 13.38 -9.12 7.96
C LEU A 16 12.91 -9.89 6.71
N ALA A 17 12.75 -9.19 5.59
CA ALA A 17 12.37 -9.86 4.33
C ALA A 17 13.49 -10.77 3.78
N GLU A 18 14.75 -10.42 3.98
CA GLU A 18 15.91 -11.27 3.67
C GLU A 18 15.93 -12.52 4.55
N GLN A 19 15.49 -12.40 5.79
CA GLN A 19 15.28 -13.53 6.71
C GLN A 19 14.00 -14.33 6.42
N ASN A 20 13.34 -14.06 5.29
CA ASN A 20 12.06 -14.66 4.88
C ASN A 20 10.85 -14.33 5.79
N GLN A 21 10.92 -13.24 6.50
CA GLN A 21 9.83 -12.67 7.31
C GLN A 21 9.42 -11.31 6.72
N PRO A 22 8.79 -11.29 5.53
CA PRO A 22 8.43 -10.03 4.89
C PRO A 22 7.40 -9.27 5.71
N LEU A 23 7.76 -8.07 6.12
CA LEU A 23 6.94 -7.13 6.86
C LEU A 23 6.62 -5.92 5.98
N SER A 24 5.40 -5.42 6.06
CA SER A 24 5.00 -4.12 5.53
C SER A 24 4.50 -3.26 6.69
N LEU A 25 4.91 -2.01 6.71
CA LEU A 25 4.61 -1.07 7.77
C LEU A 25 3.65 0.00 7.25
N ILE A 26 2.69 0.34 8.08
CA ILE A 26 1.76 1.44 7.80
C ILE A 26 1.90 2.44 8.95
N LEU A 27 2.34 3.64 8.60
CA LEU A 27 2.62 4.70 9.55
C LEU A 27 1.51 5.75 9.48
N SER A 28 0.96 6.11 10.61
CA SER A 28 0.16 7.33 10.71
C SER A 28 1.12 8.51 10.73
N ALA A 29 1.11 9.28 9.67
CA ALA A 29 1.78 10.56 9.65
C ALA A 29 0.88 11.56 10.36
N ASN A 30 1.22 11.88 11.59
CA ASN A 30 0.60 12.99 12.29
C ASN A 30 1.52 14.21 12.17
N PRO A 31 1.22 15.15 11.29
CA PRO A 31 1.95 16.40 11.25
C PRO A 31 1.56 17.25 12.46
N SER A 32 2.11 16.95 13.61
CA SER A 32 1.97 17.81 14.78
C SER A 32 2.84 19.04 14.62
N ASN A 33 2.26 20.20 14.81
CA ASN A 33 3.00 21.45 14.85
C ASN A 33 3.66 21.60 16.23
N THR A 34 4.80 20.93 16.44
CA THR A 34 5.56 20.93 17.70
C THR A 34 6.33 22.23 17.93
N GLY A 35 5.86 23.38 17.47
CA GLY A 35 6.63 24.61 17.56
C GLY A 35 5.85 25.91 17.68
N ALA A 36 4.54 25.86 17.71
CA ALA A 36 3.76 27.07 17.89
C ALA A 36 3.19 27.12 19.31
N ASP A 37 3.83 27.94 20.11
CA ASP A 37 3.21 28.54 21.28
C ASP A 37 1.94 29.28 20.83
N THR A 38 0.86 29.07 21.59
CA THR A 38 -0.33 29.90 21.71
C THR A 38 -1.45 29.80 20.66
N THR A 39 -2.62 29.67 21.17
CA THR A 39 -3.98 30.25 20.99
C THR A 39 -4.48 30.65 19.58
N GLU A 40 -3.66 30.82 18.59
CA GLU A 40 -4.08 31.10 17.22
C GLU A 40 -3.74 29.94 16.29
N GLY A 41 -4.75 29.11 16.02
CA GLY A 41 -4.77 28.29 14.85
C GLY A 41 -3.63 27.27 14.71
N ARG A 42 -3.68 26.17 15.43
CA ARG A 42 -2.82 24.98 15.18
C ARG A 42 -3.19 24.26 13.88
N GLN A 43 -3.60 25.00 12.89
CA GLN A 43 -3.89 24.45 11.57
C GLN A 43 -2.56 24.12 10.87
N ILE A 44 -2.41 22.87 10.48
CA ILE A 44 -1.25 22.44 9.73
C ILE A 44 -1.33 23.01 8.32
N ASP A 45 -0.28 23.67 7.88
CA ASP A 45 -0.13 24.05 6.49
C ASP A 45 0.20 22.81 5.65
N LEU A 46 -0.81 22.26 5.00
CA LEU A 46 -0.67 21.05 4.18
C LEU A 46 0.31 21.23 3.01
N ASN A 47 0.52 22.46 2.54
CA ASN A 47 1.50 22.73 1.48
C ASN A 47 2.94 22.50 1.96
N LYS A 48 3.20 22.69 3.25
CA LYS A 48 4.54 22.53 3.85
C LYS A 48 4.86 21.11 4.32
N ILE A 49 3.92 20.17 4.20
CA ILE A 49 4.20 18.78 4.55
C ILE A 49 5.26 18.22 3.60
N PRO A 50 6.36 17.65 4.12
CA PRO A 50 7.41 17.06 3.29
C PRO A 50 6.89 15.84 2.54
N SER A 51 7.50 15.51 1.40
CA SER A 51 7.23 14.24 0.71
C SER A 51 7.62 13.06 1.60
N CYS A 52 6.81 12.01 1.62
CA CYS A 52 7.15 10.75 2.28
C CYS A 52 7.85 9.76 1.35
N ILE A 53 8.02 10.10 0.09
CA ILE A 53 8.77 9.28 -0.88
C ILE A 53 10.24 9.22 -0.47
N CYS A 54 10.71 8.02 -0.19
CA CYS A 54 12.06 7.76 0.27
C CYS A 54 12.60 6.41 -0.22
N GLU A 55 12.13 5.97 -1.40
CA GLU A 55 12.46 4.67 -2.02
C GLU A 55 12.12 3.46 -1.13
N SER A 56 11.21 3.65 -0.17
CA SER A 56 10.75 2.58 0.69
C SER A 56 9.49 1.92 0.13
N SER A 57 9.65 0.76 -0.45
CA SER A 57 8.53 -0.04 -0.96
C SER A 57 7.73 -0.79 0.12
N ARG A 58 8.22 -0.81 1.37
CA ARG A 58 7.59 -1.57 2.46
C ARG A 58 6.85 -0.69 3.45
N ILE A 59 6.90 0.61 3.27
CA ILE A 59 6.26 1.58 4.15
C ILE A 59 5.20 2.35 3.37
N SER A 60 4.06 2.60 4.01
CA SER A 60 3.01 3.49 3.55
C SER A 60 2.70 4.50 4.63
N CYS A 61 2.56 5.77 4.26
CA CYS A 61 2.23 6.85 5.17
C CYS A 61 0.77 7.28 4.98
N ILE A 62 0.04 7.30 6.07
CA ILE A 62 -1.39 7.63 6.09
C ILE A 62 -1.59 8.86 6.95
N PHE A 63 -2.47 9.75 6.53
CA PHE A 63 -2.97 10.82 7.38
C PHE A 63 -4.45 11.12 7.10
N GLY A 64 -5.04 11.93 7.97
CA GLY A 64 -6.45 12.25 7.95
C GLY A 64 -7.18 11.67 9.14
N GLN A 65 -8.36 12.20 9.39
CA GLN A 65 -9.20 11.84 10.54
C GLN A 65 -10.68 12.05 10.23
N ALA A 66 -11.54 11.44 11.06
CA ALA A 66 -12.95 11.75 11.08
C ALA A 66 -13.16 13.17 11.64
N HIS A 67 -14.08 13.91 11.02
CA HIS A 67 -14.48 15.21 11.55
C HIS A 67 -15.18 15.05 12.91
N HIS A 68 -14.92 15.97 13.83
CA HIS A 68 -15.26 15.85 15.26
C HIS A 68 -16.67 16.35 15.63
N GLU A 69 -17.49 16.85 14.72
CA GLU A 69 -18.85 17.35 15.02
C GLU A 69 -19.81 16.26 15.50
N LYS A 70 -19.46 14.97 15.30
CA LYS A 70 -20.27 13.89 15.84
C LYS A 70 -20.01 13.63 17.32
N ILE A 71 -21.08 13.44 18.06
CA ILE A 71 -21.06 13.21 19.51
C ILE A 71 -20.15 12.02 19.89
N SER A 72 -20.19 10.93 19.13
CA SER A 72 -19.36 9.74 19.39
C SER A 72 -17.87 10.02 19.21
N THR A 73 -17.51 10.71 18.14
CA THR A 73 -16.12 11.10 17.86
C THR A 73 -15.64 12.14 18.88
N MET A 74 -16.48 13.10 19.23
CA MET A 74 -16.22 14.04 20.32
C MET A 74 -15.97 13.36 21.66
N GLN A 75 -16.80 12.39 22.03
CA GLN A 75 -16.63 11.67 23.29
C GLN A 75 -15.32 10.86 23.33
N MET A 76 -14.92 10.24 22.21
CA MET A 76 -13.63 9.57 22.10
C MET A 76 -12.47 10.55 22.16
N CYS A 77 -12.53 11.64 21.44
CA CYS A 77 -11.53 12.69 21.45
C CYS A 77 -11.38 13.32 22.85
N ASN A 78 -12.50 13.67 23.47
CA ASN A 78 -12.50 14.25 24.84
C ASN A 78 -11.88 13.31 25.87
N ARG A 79 -12.18 12.02 25.78
CA ARG A 79 -11.68 11.04 26.75
C ARG A 79 -10.17 10.81 26.63
N ASN A 80 -9.64 10.85 25.42
CA ASN A 80 -8.25 10.50 25.13
C ASN A 80 -7.40 11.72 24.68
N HIS A 81 -8.00 12.87 24.47
CA HIS A 81 -7.37 14.07 23.88
C HIS A 81 -6.69 13.81 22.53
N THR A 82 -7.16 12.79 21.79
CA THR A 82 -6.60 12.37 20.52
C THR A 82 -7.71 12.22 19.48
N PRO A 83 -7.52 12.73 18.26
CA PRO A 83 -8.47 12.56 17.17
C PRO A 83 -8.54 11.10 16.70
N VAL A 84 -9.69 10.69 16.16
CA VAL A 84 -9.87 9.36 15.57
C VAL A 84 -9.25 9.35 14.18
N GLY A 85 -8.06 8.77 14.09
CA GLY A 85 -7.28 8.75 12.85
C GLY A 85 -7.82 7.76 11.81
N PHE A 86 -7.49 8.02 10.56
CA PHE A 86 -7.85 7.23 9.38
C PHE A 86 -7.16 5.86 9.31
N LEU A 87 -6.10 5.67 10.07
CA LEU A 87 -5.28 4.45 10.09
C LEU A 87 -6.10 3.17 10.26
N GLY A 88 -7.05 3.17 11.19
CA GLY A 88 -7.90 2.01 11.46
C GLY A 88 -8.76 1.61 10.26
N ALA A 89 -9.35 2.59 9.57
CA ALA A 89 -10.15 2.37 8.37
C ALA A 89 -9.31 1.77 7.23
N VAL A 90 -8.10 2.30 7.00
CA VAL A 90 -7.16 1.76 6.00
C VAL A 90 -6.73 0.34 6.34
N MET A 91 -6.41 0.07 7.61
CA MET A 91 -6.06 -1.28 8.06
C MET A 91 -7.22 -2.28 7.87
N GLY A 92 -8.45 -1.84 8.13
CA GLY A 92 -9.66 -2.63 7.86
C GLY A 92 -9.84 -2.92 6.36
N ALA A 93 -9.62 -1.93 5.51
CA ALA A 93 -9.66 -2.11 4.05
C ALA A 93 -8.58 -3.10 3.56
N ILE A 94 -7.34 -2.98 4.06
CA ILE A 94 -6.25 -3.92 3.74
C ILE A 94 -6.58 -5.35 4.19
N ALA A 95 -7.18 -5.51 5.36
CA ALA A 95 -7.55 -6.82 5.88
C ALA A 95 -8.68 -7.48 5.04
N LYS A 96 -9.61 -6.69 4.52
CA LYS A 96 -10.72 -7.13 3.69
C LYS A 96 -10.31 -7.40 2.24
N ALA A 97 -9.39 -6.63 1.70
CA ALA A 97 -8.95 -6.73 0.30
C ALA A 97 -8.21 -8.05 0.01
N ASN A 98 -8.44 -8.65 -1.15
CA ASN A 98 -7.57 -9.68 -1.69
C ASN A 98 -6.16 -9.12 -1.95
N VAL A 99 -5.15 -10.00 -2.07
CA VAL A 99 -3.74 -9.56 -2.13
C VAL A 99 -3.42 -8.64 -3.32
N HIS A 100 -4.13 -8.79 -4.41
CA HIS A 100 -3.95 -8.03 -5.67
C HIS A 100 -4.88 -6.82 -5.77
N GLU A 101 -5.88 -6.71 -4.89
CA GLU A 101 -6.85 -5.63 -4.94
C GLU A 101 -6.29 -4.36 -4.33
N SER A 102 -6.52 -3.25 -5.02
CA SER A 102 -6.24 -1.93 -4.50
C SER A 102 -7.25 -1.55 -3.43
N ILE A 103 -6.79 -1.07 -2.28
CA ILE A 103 -7.65 -0.54 -1.22
C ILE A 103 -8.38 0.75 -1.63
N ALA A 104 -7.95 1.38 -2.71
CA ALA A 104 -8.62 2.54 -3.31
C ALA A 104 -9.72 2.16 -4.31
N TRP A 105 -10.10 0.87 -4.40
CA TRP A 105 -11.16 0.45 -5.32
C TRP A 105 -12.54 0.93 -4.86
N VAL A 106 -13.03 1.97 -5.52
CA VAL A 106 -14.25 2.73 -5.16
C VAL A 106 -15.49 1.85 -5.01
N LYS A 107 -15.65 0.81 -5.86
CA LYS A 107 -16.80 -0.11 -5.77
C LYS A 107 -16.76 -0.98 -4.51
N GLN A 108 -15.57 -1.33 -4.05
CA GLN A 108 -15.35 -2.32 -3.01
C GLN A 108 -15.22 -1.70 -1.61
N PHE A 109 -14.59 -0.54 -1.53
CA PHE A 109 -14.17 0.07 -0.28
C PHE A 109 -14.78 1.46 -0.10
N ASN A 110 -16.09 1.51 0.19
CA ASN A 110 -16.72 2.70 0.73
C ASN A 110 -16.61 2.64 2.26
N LEU A 111 -15.98 3.63 2.84
CA LEU A 111 -15.72 3.73 4.28
C LEU A 111 -16.77 4.59 5.00
N PHE A 112 -17.77 5.08 4.27
CA PHE A 112 -18.85 5.88 4.85
C PHE A 112 -19.60 5.05 5.90
N ALA A 113 -19.65 5.57 7.10
CA ALA A 113 -20.30 4.93 8.25
C ALA A 113 -20.84 6.02 9.18
N ASP A 114 -21.63 5.64 10.17
CA ASP A 114 -22.26 6.60 11.09
C ASP A 114 -21.27 7.53 11.78
N ASP A 115 -20.08 7.05 12.14
CA ASP A 115 -19.01 7.82 12.79
C ASP A 115 -17.95 8.33 11.80
N PHE A 116 -18.12 8.08 10.48
CA PHE A 116 -17.17 8.45 9.46
C PHE A 116 -17.91 9.01 8.23
N GLN A 117 -18.57 10.16 8.39
CA GLN A 117 -19.33 10.85 7.33
C GLN A 117 -18.61 12.09 6.81
N GLU A 118 -17.87 12.75 7.69
CA GLU A 118 -17.07 13.93 7.36
C GLU A 118 -15.61 13.64 7.65
N ILE A 119 -14.74 14.27 6.90
CA ILE A 119 -13.30 14.03 6.96
C ILE A 119 -12.52 15.33 7.01
N GLU A 120 -11.44 15.30 7.75
CA GLU A 120 -10.45 16.35 7.84
C GLU A 120 -9.07 15.83 7.46
N LEU A 121 -8.29 16.67 6.80
CA LEU A 121 -6.89 16.39 6.51
C LEU A 121 -6.02 17.24 7.43
N GLY A 122 -5.33 16.57 8.30
CA GLY A 122 -4.45 17.18 9.29
C GLY A 122 -4.86 16.82 10.70
N PHE A 123 -3.86 16.62 11.55
CA PHE A 123 -4.07 16.45 12.98
C PHE A 123 -3.75 17.78 13.65
N GLY A 124 -4.70 18.39 14.28
CA GLY A 124 -4.46 19.46 15.21
C GLY A 124 -4.67 18.96 16.62
N ASP A 125 -4.05 19.60 17.59
CA ASP A 125 -4.49 19.46 18.96
C ASP A 125 -5.91 20.00 19.05
N ILE A 126 -6.83 19.20 19.54
CA ILE A 126 -8.13 19.65 19.97
C ILE A 126 -7.88 20.39 21.27
N ASN A 127 -7.69 21.70 21.22
CA ASN A 127 -7.74 22.53 22.40
C ASN A 127 -9.21 22.58 22.82
N LEU A 128 -9.55 21.73 23.75
CA LEU A 128 -10.75 21.85 24.54
C LEU A 128 -10.52 22.99 25.53
N ASP A 129 -10.63 24.22 25.10
CA ASP A 129 -10.88 25.31 26.04
C ASP A 129 -12.26 25.02 26.61
N GLU A 130 -12.32 24.72 27.91
CA GLU A 130 -13.53 24.32 28.62
C GLU A 130 -14.65 25.37 28.59
N ALA A 131 -14.39 26.55 28.02
CA ALA A 131 -15.30 27.69 28.01
C ALA A 131 -15.98 27.96 26.68
N GLU A 132 -15.48 27.45 25.56
CA GLU A 132 -16.11 27.65 24.26
C GLU A 132 -16.10 26.34 23.46
N GLU A 133 -17.29 25.85 23.09
CA GLU A 133 -17.54 24.72 22.20
C GLU A 133 -17.05 24.98 20.74
N ASN A 134 -16.08 25.86 20.55
CA ASN A 134 -15.49 26.18 19.26
C ASN A 134 -14.35 25.25 18.94
N PHE A 135 -14.69 24.09 18.37
CA PHE A 135 -13.75 23.21 17.75
C PHE A 135 -13.13 23.89 16.54
N LEU A 136 -11.81 24.06 16.55
CA LEU A 136 -11.06 24.55 15.39
C LEU A 136 -11.22 23.56 14.24
N SER A 137 -11.84 24.01 13.16
CA SER A 137 -11.96 23.26 11.93
C SER A 137 -10.57 23.06 11.32
N LEU A 138 -10.08 21.83 11.36
CA LEU A 138 -8.74 21.48 10.92
C LEU A 138 -8.78 20.96 9.47
N ASN A 139 -8.60 21.85 8.49
CA ASN A 139 -8.50 21.45 7.08
C ASN A 139 -9.64 20.51 6.64
N ARG A 140 -10.88 20.96 6.76
CA ARG A 140 -12.05 20.22 6.25
C ARG A 140 -11.85 19.89 4.78
N TYR A 141 -12.15 18.67 4.39
CA TYR A 141 -11.98 18.21 3.01
C TYR A 141 -12.64 19.15 1.98
N GLU A 142 -13.82 19.62 2.28
CA GLU A 142 -14.60 20.51 1.41
C GLU A 142 -13.94 21.89 1.20
N SER A 143 -13.04 22.31 2.07
CA SER A 143 -12.30 23.57 1.97
C SER A 143 -10.98 23.44 1.19
N LEU A 144 -10.57 22.22 0.83
CA LEU A 144 -9.30 21.97 0.18
C LEU A 144 -9.42 22.12 -1.34
N SER A 145 -8.38 22.68 -1.95
CA SER A 145 -8.30 22.76 -3.41
C SER A 145 -7.92 21.40 -4.03
N PRO A 146 -8.46 21.08 -5.22
CA PRO A 146 -8.04 19.85 -5.93
C PRO A 146 -6.53 19.77 -6.17
N SER A 147 -5.89 20.92 -6.45
CA SER A 147 -4.43 20.97 -6.66
C SER A 147 -3.64 20.58 -5.41
N LEU A 148 -4.12 20.92 -4.22
CA LEU A 148 -3.50 20.50 -2.97
C LEU A 148 -3.64 18.99 -2.76
N LEU A 149 -4.80 18.43 -3.08
CA LEU A 149 -5.02 16.98 -2.99
C LEU A 149 -4.11 16.21 -3.97
N ASP A 150 -3.95 16.70 -5.19
CA ASP A 150 -3.00 16.12 -6.16
C ASP A 150 -1.54 16.23 -5.64
N GLU A 151 -1.17 17.36 -5.03
CA GLU A 151 0.17 17.54 -4.44
C GLU A 151 0.43 16.55 -3.29
N LEU A 152 -0.54 16.34 -2.41
CA LEU A 152 -0.44 15.38 -1.30
C LEU A 152 -0.31 13.95 -1.81
N ASP A 153 -1.02 13.65 -2.89
CA ASP A 153 -0.94 12.37 -3.58
C ASP A 153 0.44 12.14 -4.21
N ASP A 154 1.00 13.15 -4.87
CA ASP A 154 2.35 13.12 -5.44
C ASP A 154 3.44 13.04 -4.36
N LYS A 155 3.20 13.60 -3.17
CA LYS A 155 4.06 13.45 -2.00
C LYS A 155 4.02 12.03 -1.38
N GLY A 156 3.15 11.13 -1.85
CA GLY A 156 3.11 9.72 -1.47
C GLY A 156 2.22 9.38 -0.28
N TYR A 157 1.34 10.28 0.13
CA TYR A 157 0.44 10.05 1.26
C TYR A 157 -0.84 9.34 0.85
N ILE A 158 -1.34 8.50 1.75
CA ILE A 158 -2.68 7.90 1.69
C ILE A 158 -3.59 8.69 2.62
N PHE A 159 -4.72 9.17 2.10
CA PHE A 159 -5.68 9.97 2.86
C PHE A 159 -7.11 9.70 2.40
N PRO A 160 -8.12 10.07 3.22
CA PRO A 160 -9.52 9.93 2.83
C PRO A 160 -9.90 10.97 1.78
N ILE A 161 -10.71 10.54 0.81
CA ILE A 161 -11.24 11.42 -0.26
C ILE A 161 -12.74 11.20 -0.47
N LYS A 162 -13.38 12.19 -1.08
CA LYS A 162 -14.76 12.13 -1.58
C LYS A 162 -14.77 12.32 -3.10
N TYR A 163 -15.68 11.65 -3.78
CA TYR A 163 -15.90 11.83 -5.22
C TYR A 163 -17.17 12.63 -5.49
N ALA A 164 -17.11 13.58 -6.41
CA ALA A 164 -18.27 14.31 -6.87
C ALA A 164 -19.36 13.36 -7.40
N GLY A 165 -20.62 13.60 -7.06
CA GLY A 165 -21.73 12.73 -7.44
C GLY A 165 -21.90 11.47 -6.59
N ARG A 166 -21.14 11.33 -5.50
CA ARG A 166 -21.29 10.26 -4.50
C ARG A 166 -21.39 10.84 -3.10
N GLU A 167 -22.57 11.34 -2.76
CA GLU A 167 -22.83 12.06 -1.50
C GLU A 167 -22.48 11.24 -0.25
N ASN A 168 -22.78 9.95 -0.25
CA ASN A 168 -22.51 9.06 0.88
C ASN A 168 -21.29 8.16 0.60
N GLY A 169 -20.15 8.75 0.27
CA GLY A 169 -18.94 8.02 -0.08
C GLY A 169 -17.68 8.65 0.49
N ILE A 170 -16.96 7.87 1.31
CA ILE A 170 -15.59 8.18 1.73
C ILE A 170 -14.71 7.03 1.24
N TYR A 171 -13.63 7.38 0.57
CA TYR A 171 -12.74 6.43 -0.09
C TYR A 171 -11.29 6.70 0.28
N ILE A 172 -10.43 5.74 -0.01
CA ILE A 172 -8.98 5.88 0.15
C ILE A 172 -8.42 6.48 -1.15
N SER A 173 -7.54 7.48 -1.05
CA SER A 173 -6.99 8.20 -2.20
C SER A 173 -6.26 7.29 -3.16
N LYS A 174 -5.29 6.55 -2.65
CA LYS A 174 -4.47 5.59 -3.42
C LYS A 174 -4.05 4.39 -2.57
N ASP A 175 -3.59 3.37 -3.28
CA ASP A 175 -2.92 2.20 -2.75
C ASP A 175 -1.41 2.34 -2.99
N GLN A 176 -0.74 3.17 -2.17
CA GLN A 176 0.66 3.52 -2.45
C GLN A 176 1.60 3.27 -1.27
N THR A 177 2.87 3.11 -1.60
CA THR A 177 3.99 3.02 -0.65
C THR A 177 4.87 4.25 -0.82
N CYS A 178 5.83 4.44 0.08
CA CYS A 178 6.81 5.52 -0.01
C CYS A 178 7.88 5.29 -1.10
N SER A 179 7.49 4.70 -2.25
CA SER A 179 8.37 4.40 -3.37
C SER A 179 7.68 4.64 -4.71
N HIS A 180 8.44 5.09 -5.71
CA HIS A 180 7.99 5.17 -7.10
C HIS A 180 8.31 3.93 -7.93
N GLY A 181 9.07 2.97 -7.40
CA GLY A 181 9.51 1.76 -8.11
C GLY A 181 8.39 0.74 -8.42
N ASP A 182 8.80 -0.45 -8.83
CA ASP A 182 7.89 -1.55 -9.21
C ASP A 182 6.95 -1.97 -8.06
N PHE A 183 7.39 -1.79 -6.82
CA PHE A 183 6.65 -2.12 -5.59
C PHE A 183 5.95 -0.90 -4.98
N ARG A 184 5.56 0.06 -5.81
CA ARG A 184 4.93 1.32 -5.39
C ARG A 184 3.52 1.18 -4.79
N THR A 185 2.92 -0.02 -4.80
CA THR A 185 1.59 -0.23 -4.22
C THR A 185 1.58 -1.32 -3.15
N ILE A 186 0.69 -1.19 -2.17
CA ILE A 186 0.47 -2.18 -1.12
C ILE A 186 0.07 -3.51 -1.75
N ALA A 187 -0.83 -3.49 -2.74
CA ALA A 187 -1.29 -4.69 -3.44
C ALA A 187 -0.14 -5.46 -4.11
N ARG A 188 0.77 -4.77 -4.83
CA ARG A 188 1.94 -5.41 -5.44
C ARG A 188 2.86 -6.07 -4.41
N ASN A 189 3.10 -5.38 -3.29
CA ASN A 189 3.89 -5.93 -2.19
C ASN A 189 3.24 -7.17 -1.56
N ARG A 190 1.92 -7.14 -1.36
CA ARG A 190 1.16 -8.29 -0.83
C ARG A 190 1.22 -9.48 -1.79
N THR A 191 1.06 -9.24 -3.10
CA THR A 191 1.11 -10.27 -4.14
C THR A 191 2.47 -10.96 -4.18
N ILE A 192 3.57 -10.20 -4.24
CA ILE A 192 4.92 -10.79 -4.26
C ILE A 192 5.26 -11.49 -2.94
N ASN A 193 4.82 -10.97 -1.81
CA ASN A 193 5.02 -11.63 -0.51
C ASN A 193 4.25 -12.95 -0.41
N LYS A 194 3.04 -13.04 -0.99
CA LYS A 194 2.27 -14.29 -1.07
C LYS A 194 3.00 -15.32 -1.92
N SER A 195 3.44 -14.95 -3.12
CA SER A 195 4.19 -15.85 -3.99
C SER A 195 5.49 -16.34 -3.34
N ARG A 196 6.25 -15.43 -2.72
CA ARG A 196 7.49 -15.74 -2.01
C ARG A 196 7.27 -16.79 -0.91
N ARG A 197 6.24 -16.61 -0.08
CA ARG A 197 5.90 -17.57 0.98
C ARG A 197 5.51 -18.93 0.40
N ALA A 198 4.68 -18.95 -0.63
CA ALA A 198 4.19 -20.18 -1.25
C ALA A 198 5.34 -20.96 -1.94
N VAL A 199 6.17 -20.27 -2.73
CA VAL A 199 7.32 -20.87 -3.40
C VAL A 199 8.34 -21.40 -2.37
N ARG A 200 8.64 -20.60 -1.33
CA ARG A 200 9.52 -21.04 -0.25
C ARG A 200 8.99 -22.29 0.45
N ALA A 201 7.72 -22.33 0.82
CA ALA A 201 7.11 -23.49 1.48
C ALA A 201 7.22 -24.76 0.62
N ALA A 202 7.09 -24.64 -0.69
CA ALA A 202 7.22 -25.76 -1.60
C ALA A 202 8.68 -26.20 -1.82
N LEU A 203 9.63 -25.27 -1.76
CA LEU A 203 11.06 -25.58 -1.95
C LEU A 203 11.76 -26.05 -0.67
N LEU A 204 11.24 -25.70 0.51
CA LEU A 204 11.84 -26.03 1.79
C LEU A 204 12.14 -27.54 1.97
N PRO A 205 11.27 -28.50 1.57
CA PRO A 205 11.55 -29.93 1.66
C PRO A 205 12.74 -30.40 0.81
N TYR A 206 13.18 -29.60 -0.15
CA TYR A 206 14.31 -29.94 -1.03
C TYR A 206 15.65 -29.38 -0.55
N VAL A 207 15.66 -28.61 0.51
CA VAL A 207 16.92 -28.15 1.13
C VAL A 207 17.66 -29.37 1.68
N ASN A 208 18.95 -29.46 1.38
CA ASN A 208 19.81 -30.61 1.69
C ASN A 208 19.38 -31.94 1.05
N SER A 209 18.47 -31.92 0.07
CA SER A 209 18.12 -33.15 -0.66
C SER A 209 19.21 -33.51 -1.70
N PRO A 210 19.41 -34.80 -2.00
CA PRO A 210 20.34 -35.20 -3.07
C PRO A 210 19.80 -34.76 -4.43
N LEU A 211 20.63 -34.07 -5.20
CA LEU A 211 20.32 -33.62 -6.55
C LEU A 211 21.16 -34.43 -7.56
N MET A 212 20.47 -35.02 -8.52
CA MET A 212 21.15 -35.70 -9.62
C MET A 212 21.78 -34.70 -10.56
N VAL A 213 23.03 -34.92 -10.90
CA VAL A 213 23.79 -34.11 -11.86
C VAL A 213 24.11 -34.92 -13.10
N ASN A 214 24.38 -34.22 -14.19
CA ASN A 214 24.89 -34.87 -15.42
C ASN A 214 26.37 -35.28 -15.21
N PRO A 215 26.71 -36.56 -15.32
CA PRO A 215 28.08 -37.04 -15.01
C PRO A 215 29.12 -36.48 -15.98
N SER A 216 28.71 -36.07 -17.19
CA SER A 216 29.64 -35.53 -18.19
C SER A 216 29.97 -34.06 -18.00
N THR A 217 29.08 -33.28 -17.36
CA THR A 217 29.24 -31.82 -17.25
C THR A 217 29.29 -31.33 -15.81
N GLY A 218 28.84 -32.12 -14.83
CA GLY A 218 28.68 -31.71 -13.44
C GLY A 218 27.48 -30.78 -13.19
N PHE A 219 26.74 -30.44 -14.23
CA PHE A 219 25.58 -29.55 -14.12
C PHE A 219 24.32 -30.28 -13.65
N LEU A 220 23.35 -29.54 -13.15
CA LEU A 220 22.06 -30.11 -12.70
C LEU A 220 21.38 -30.88 -13.84
N ALA A 221 20.89 -32.08 -13.54
CA ALA A 221 20.21 -32.90 -14.53
C ALA A 221 18.99 -32.22 -15.09
N PRO A 222 18.74 -32.24 -16.44
CA PRO A 222 17.59 -31.55 -17.05
C PRO A 222 16.24 -31.96 -16.48
N SER A 223 16.09 -33.21 -16.05
CA SER A 223 14.88 -33.71 -15.40
C SER A 223 14.60 -33.00 -14.07
N LYS A 224 15.63 -32.66 -13.29
CA LYS A 224 15.51 -31.92 -12.04
C LYS A 224 15.16 -30.45 -12.29
N ILE A 225 15.78 -29.84 -13.31
CA ILE A 225 15.41 -28.47 -13.75
C ILE A 225 13.92 -28.42 -14.10
N THR A 226 13.43 -29.37 -14.90
CA THR A 226 12.00 -29.44 -15.27
C THR A 226 11.11 -29.63 -14.06
N ALA A 227 11.49 -30.55 -13.14
CA ALA A 227 10.71 -30.80 -11.92
C ALA A 227 10.57 -29.52 -11.05
N PHE A 228 11.65 -28.77 -10.83
CA PHE A 228 11.57 -27.51 -10.08
C PHE A 228 10.78 -26.43 -10.82
N LYS A 229 10.92 -26.32 -12.15
CA LYS A 229 10.11 -25.40 -12.96
C LYS A 229 8.64 -25.72 -12.84
N THR A 230 8.26 -27.01 -12.92
CA THR A 230 6.85 -27.44 -12.79
C THR A 230 6.33 -27.14 -11.38
N LEU A 231 7.10 -27.50 -10.33
CA LEU A 231 6.70 -27.26 -8.94
C LEU A 231 6.38 -25.78 -8.67
N ILE A 232 7.24 -24.87 -9.12
CA ILE A 232 7.00 -23.43 -8.95
C ILE A 232 5.92 -22.94 -9.89
N GLY A 233 5.91 -23.42 -11.13
CA GLY A 233 4.90 -23.09 -12.12
C GLY A 233 3.49 -23.42 -11.66
N ASP A 234 3.27 -24.55 -11.01
CA ASP A 234 1.97 -24.96 -10.48
C ASP A 234 1.47 -24.01 -9.38
N ILE A 235 2.39 -23.50 -8.54
CA ILE A 235 2.04 -22.51 -7.52
C ILE A 235 1.59 -21.20 -8.15
N LEU A 236 2.38 -20.71 -9.11
CA LEU A 236 2.12 -19.45 -9.78
C LEU A 236 0.90 -19.55 -10.70
N ALA A 237 0.66 -20.70 -11.33
CA ALA A 237 -0.55 -20.97 -12.10
C ALA A 237 -1.83 -20.90 -11.24
N LYS A 238 -1.77 -21.38 -9.99
CA LYS A 238 -2.90 -21.23 -9.05
C LYS A 238 -3.17 -19.76 -8.73
N MET A 239 -2.13 -18.95 -8.56
CA MET A 239 -2.29 -17.49 -8.35
C MET A 239 -2.86 -16.82 -9.60
N GLN A 240 -2.45 -17.25 -10.80
CA GLN A 240 -2.99 -16.72 -12.05
C GLN A 240 -4.46 -17.14 -12.25
N ALA A 241 -4.81 -18.38 -11.97
CA ALA A 241 -6.19 -18.86 -12.02
C ALA A 241 -7.10 -18.12 -11.02
N ALA A 242 -6.56 -17.72 -9.87
CA ALA A 242 -7.25 -16.88 -8.90
C ALA A 242 -7.24 -15.37 -9.28
N GLN A 243 -6.75 -15.00 -10.46
CA GLN A 243 -6.64 -13.63 -10.95
C GLN A 243 -5.79 -12.69 -10.08
N GLU A 244 -4.89 -13.25 -9.28
CA GLU A 244 -3.99 -12.49 -8.42
C GLU A 244 -2.77 -11.94 -9.15
N ILE A 245 -2.42 -12.55 -10.28
CA ILE A 245 -1.38 -12.13 -11.21
C ILE A 245 -1.88 -12.31 -12.65
N SER A 246 -1.39 -11.48 -13.57
CA SER A 246 -1.71 -11.57 -15.00
C SER A 246 -0.85 -12.63 -15.72
N GLY A 247 0.35 -12.91 -15.20
CA GLY A 247 1.26 -13.88 -15.78
C GLY A 247 2.49 -14.09 -14.92
N TYR A 248 3.30 -15.08 -15.31
CA TYR A 248 4.57 -15.39 -14.65
C TYR A 248 5.55 -16.08 -15.60
N ALA A 249 6.83 -16.03 -15.24
CA ALA A 249 7.86 -16.86 -15.87
C ALA A 249 8.81 -17.43 -14.82
N VAL A 250 9.25 -18.67 -14.98
CA VAL A 250 10.23 -19.35 -14.11
C VAL A 250 11.46 -19.68 -14.91
N THR A 251 12.61 -19.23 -14.44
CA THR A 251 13.90 -19.44 -15.09
C THR A 251 14.86 -20.14 -14.14
N ILE A 252 15.47 -21.23 -14.62
CA ILE A 252 16.56 -21.93 -13.95
C ILE A 252 17.68 -22.06 -14.97
N ASP A 253 18.84 -21.50 -14.67
CA ASP A 253 20.01 -21.64 -15.53
C ASP A 253 20.43 -23.14 -15.55
N PRO A 254 20.51 -23.78 -16.73
CA PRO A 254 20.89 -25.16 -16.84
C PRO A 254 22.38 -25.40 -16.55
N ASN A 255 23.22 -24.38 -16.60
CA ASN A 255 24.66 -24.48 -16.44
C ASN A 255 25.14 -24.29 -14.99
N GLN A 256 24.25 -24.38 -14.01
CA GLN A 256 24.63 -24.31 -12.60
C GLN A 256 25.36 -25.58 -12.16
N ASN A 257 26.54 -25.40 -11.58
CA ASN A 257 27.32 -26.48 -11.01
C ASN A 257 27.07 -26.59 -9.50
N VAL A 258 26.05 -27.37 -9.16
CA VAL A 258 25.64 -27.57 -7.77
C VAL A 258 26.70 -28.33 -6.94
N LEU A 259 27.60 -29.10 -7.59
CA LEU A 259 28.69 -29.82 -6.91
C LEU A 259 29.79 -28.88 -6.41
N VAL A 260 29.91 -27.68 -7.00
CA VAL A 260 30.95 -26.72 -6.63
C VAL A 260 30.39 -25.66 -5.70
N ASP A 261 29.17 -25.19 -5.99
CA ASP A 261 28.59 -24.04 -5.30
C ASP A 261 27.68 -24.43 -4.13
N ASP A 262 27.29 -25.70 -3.99
CA ASP A 262 26.29 -26.22 -3.04
C ASP A 262 24.98 -25.40 -3.05
N THR A 263 24.72 -24.72 -4.16
CA THR A 263 23.64 -23.75 -4.28
C THR A 263 22.86 -23.92 -5.57
N LEU A 264 21.54 -24.01 -5.47
CA LEU A 264 20.63 -23.96 -6.61
C LEU A 264 19.94 -22.58 -6.65
N ARG A 265 20.15 -21.85 -7.75
CA ARG A 265 19.51 -20.54 -7.98
C ARG A 265 18.32 -20.70 -8.91
N ILE A 266 17.17 -20.24 -8.44
CA ILE A 266 15.91 -20.23 -9.18
C ILE A 266 15.40 -18.79 -9.23
N SER A 267 15.04 -18.32 -10.41
CA SER A 267 14.45 -17.00 -10.60
C SER A 267 13.02 -17.12 -11.11
N TYR A 268 12.14 -16.27 -10.66
CA TYR A 268 10.81 -16.12 -11.26
C TYR A 268 10.39 -14.66 -11.30
N VAL A 269 9.61 -14.30 -12.29
CA VAL A 269 9.01 -12.97 -12.46
C VAL A 269 7.51 -13.11 -12.48
N LEU A 270 6.84 -12.09 -11.93
CA LEU A 270 5.39 -11.98 -11.92
C LEU A 270 4.98 -10.75 -12.72
N VAL A 271 3.91 -10.88 -13.48
CA VAL A 271 3.20 -9.77 -14.09
C VAL A 271 2.01 -9.43 -13.18
N PRO A 272 2.00 -8.28 -12.50
CA PRO A 272 0.90 -7.92 -11.61
C PRO A 272 -0.37 -7.63 -12.39
N VAL A 273 -1.50 -7.61 -11.69
CA VAL A 273 -2.77 -7.11 -12.24
C VAL A 273 -2.67 -5.58 -12.37
N GLY A 274 -3.14 -5.06 -13.52
CA GLY A 274 -3.21 -3.61 -13.77
C GLY A 274 -4.35 -2.97 -13.00
N VAL A 275 -4.13 -1.73 -12.53
CA VAL A 275 -5.15 -0.90 -11.88
C VAL A 275 -5.29 0.40 -12.68
N ALA A 276 -6.50 0.72 -13.12
CA ALA A 276 -6.81 1.99 -13.75
C ALA A 276 -7.08 3.04 -12.65
N VAL A 277 -6.08 3.85 -12.36
CA VAL A 277 -6.18 4.92 -11.35
C VAL A 277 -6.98 6.12 -11.88
N LYS A 278 -6.86 6.43 -13.19
CA LYS A 278 -7.61 7.49 -13.87
C LYS A 278 -8.23 6.91 -15.14
N ILE A 279 -9.48 7.27 -15.40
CA ILE A 279 -10.21 6.91 -16.63
C ILE A 279 -10.58 8.21 -17.33
N TYR A 280 -10.07 8.40 -18.52
CA TYR A 280 -10.42 9.53 -19.38
C TYR A 280 -11.44 9.06 -20.41
N VAL A 281 -12.52 9.81 -20.54
CA VAL A 281 -13.57 9.58 -21.54
C VAL A 281 -13.55 10.76 -22.50
N GLU A 282 -13.31 10.49 -23.77
CA GLU A 282 -13.43 11.48 -24.81
C GLU A 282 -14.86 11.46 -25.36
N GLU A 283 -15.53 12.57 -25.27
CA GLU A 283 -16.91 12.76 -25.74
C GLU A 283 -16.93 13.66 -26.97
N GLY A 284 -17.69 13.29 -27.96
CA GLY A 284 -17.89 14.08 -29.18
C GLY A 284 -19.30 13.95 -29.70
N LEU A 285 -19.85 15.05 -30.24
CA LEU A 285 -21.12 15.03 -30.98
C LEU A 285 -20.81 14.81 -32.47
N SER A 286 -21.50 13.82 -33.06
CA SER A 286 -21.43 13.56 -34.49
C SER A 286 -22.84 13.41 -35.05
N LEU A 287 -23.04 13.90 -36.28
CA LEU A 287 -24.30 13.73 -37.01
C LEU A 287 -24.50 12.28 -37.46
N THR A 288 -23.46 11.46 -37.46
CA THR A 288 -23.51 10.04 -37.81
C THR A 288 -22.77 9.20 -36.77
N ALA A 289 -23.24 8.00 -36.49
CA ALA A 289 -22.64 7.10 -35.45
C ALA A 289 -21.36 6.39 -35.97
N ASN A 290 -20.97 6.57 -37.22
CA ASN A 290 -19.76 5.95 -37.78
C ASN A 290 -18.53 6.79 -37.40
N LYS A 291 -17.78 6.33 -36.39
CA LYS A 291 -16.37 6.72 -36.24
C LYS A 291 -15.54 5.87 -37.18
N THR A 292 -14.83 6.52 -38.09
CA THR A 292 -13.69 5.93 -38.80
C THR A 292 -12.50 5.78 -37.85
#